data_54a1fffb4e09503008423c0e16566889
#
_entry.id   54a1fffb4e09503008423c0e16566889
#
_cell.length_a   1.000
_cell.length_b   1.000
_cell.length_c   1.000
_cell.angle_alpha   90.00
_cell.angle_beta   90.00
_cell.angle_gamma   90.00
#
_symmetry.space_group_name_H-M   'P 1'
#
loop_
_entity.id
_entity.type
_entity.pdbx_description
1 polymer ?
#
loop_
_entity_poly.entity_id
_entity_poly.type
_entity_poly.pdbx_seq_one_letter_code
_entity_poly.pdbx_strand_id
1 'polypeptide(L)'
;MRKLSYLFKIIVYMYMCTLSLQAHAQFTLKGKVTNKQTGANLASVSIYINNSVKGTATNNVGEYELQNINVAQFDIVASCIGYETFSATITSKDLLQAYDIKLNPKSAELQAVIVQTYDKSGWKNWGKIFTEEIIGKMPYASDCEIKNHEVVKFVYNKKEQTLVAFADEPLIIINKYLGYELRYDMQTFVTNFSTKIMNYEGYPFFVNLAGSEKKIKKWKTNRKYAYEGSVLHFMRSIFRNTITQEGFTIRVLKRYANAEKIRVRKVYKDLIVKENGSITIKKTDSLDYYQKILQQSDSIDFVSAIPINADSIAYAENKTTAGISFNNHLQITHNSIKQVPYKKTFEITYEKEHPVSIICIRNDTDIFVFANGTYINPSSLLNEGYWAYSERLCNLLPIDYEVGE
;
A
#
# COMPACT_ATOMS: atom_id res chain seq x y z
N MET A 1 19.33 39.21 47.06
CA MET A 1 20.18 38.38 46.17
C MET A 1 20.06 36.90 46.43
N ARG A 2 20.14 36.35 47.64
CA ARG A 2 20.04 34.90 47.92
C ARG A 2 18.74 34.23 47.45
N LYS A 3 17.55 34.86 47.63
CA LYS A 3 16.25 34.31 47.22
C LYS A 3 16.11 34.17 45.66
N LEU A 4 16.70 35.11 44.92
CA LEU A 4 16.68 35.07 43.44
C LEU A 4 17.55 33.93 42.87
N SER A 5 18.68 33.64 43.54
CA SER A 5 19.56 32.54 43.21
C SER A 5 18.90 31.15 43.47
N TYR A 6 18.08 31.04 44.52
CA TYR A 6 17.33 29.79 44.77
C TYR A 6 16.21 29.56 43.74
N LEU A 7 15.48 30.61 43.36
CA LEU A 7 14.42 30.53 42.36
C LEU A 7 15.01 30.13 41.02
N PHE A 8 16.12 30.70 40.61
CA PHE A 8 16.82 30.33 39.38
C PHE A 8 17.30 28.87 39.39
N LYS A 9 17.82 28.34 40.50
CA LYS A 9 18.20 26.93 40.61
C LYS A 9 17.00 26.00 40.54
N ILE A 10 15.85 26.36 41.09
CA ILE A 10 14.61 25.55 41.02
C ILE A 10 14.10 25.52 39.55
N ILE A 11 14.14 26.64 38.85
CA ILE A 11 13.71 26.72 37.43
C ILE A 11 14.64 25.88 36.54
N VAL A 12 15.95 25.96 36.76
CA VAL A 12 16.91 25.11 36.02
C VAL A 12 16.73 23.62 36.31
N TYR A 13 16.47 23.27 37.59
CA TYR A 13 16.19 21.87 37.96
C TYR A 13 14.89 21.36 37.36
N MET A 14 13.83 22.19 37.34
CA MET A 14 12.56 21.87 36.72
C MET A 14 12.69 21.74 35.21
N TYR A 15 13.50 22.58 34.55
CA TYR A 15 13.81 22.49 33.13
C TYR A 15 14.66 21.25 32.79
N MET A 16 15.63 20.88 33.64
CA MET A 16 16.39 19.62 33.52
C MET A 16 15.50 18.37 33.70
N CYS A 17 14.54 18.42 34.61
CA CYS A 17 13.58 17.32 34.78
C CYS A 17 12.59 17.18 33.61
N THR A 18 12.23 18.25 32.93
CA THR A 18 11.39 18.18 31.70
C THR A 18 12.13 17.64 30.48
N LEU A 19 13.44 17.86 30.39
CA LEU A 19 14.29 17.30 29.32
C LEU A 19 14.51 15.78 29.43
N SER A 20 14.39 15.19 30.61
CA SER A 20 14.59 13.76 30.83
C SER A 20 13.35 12.90 30.51
N LEU A 21 12.21 13.48 30.17
CA LEU A 21 10.96 12.76 29.88
C LEU A 21 10.81 12.30 28.41
N GLN A 22 11.79 12.54 27.56
CA GLN A 22 11.77 12.05 26.17
C GLN A 22 12.63 10.79 25.92
N ALA A 23 12.83 9.97 26.93
CA ALA A 23 13.41 8.65 26.70
C ALA A 23 12.42 7.77 25.92
N HIS A 24 12.52 7.77 24.60
CA HIS A 24 11.81 6.79 23.78
C HIS A 24 12.41 5.42 24.13
N ALA A 25 11.62 4.56 24.72
CA ALA A 25 12.03 3.19 24.99
C ALA A 25 12.33 2.50 23.63
N GLN A 26 13.61 2.23 23.38
CA GLN A 26 14.04 1.42 22.25
C GLN A 26 14.03 -0.04 22.68
N PHE A 27 13.28 -0.85 21.98
CA PHE A 27 13.22 -2.28 22.23
C PHE A 27 14.15 -3.03 21.29
N THR A 28 14.56 -4.21 21.74
CA THR A 28 15.32 -5.17 20.95
C THR A 28 14.58 -6.50 20.95
N LEU A 29 14.29 -7.04 19.79
CA LEU A 29 13.69 -8.36 19.62
C LEU A 29 14.79 -9.35 19.27
N LYS A 30 14.89 -10.43 20.05
CA LYS A 30 15.85 -11.52 19.82
C LYS A 30 15.10 -12.83 19.64
N GLY A 31 15.73 -13.77 18.96
CA GLY A 31 15.16 -15.11 18.78
C GLY A 31 16.01 -15.95 17.85
N LYS A 32 15.48 -17.11 17.51
CA LYS A 32 16.11 -18.10 16.67
C LYS A 32 15.17 -18.53 15.54
N VAL A 33 15.73 -18.78 14.37
CA VAL A 33 14.99 -19.30 13.23
C VAL A 33 15.39 -20.73 12.94
N THR A 34 14.40 -21.61 12.84
CA THR A 34 14.60 -23.04 12.57
C THR A 34 13.70 -23.54 11.44
N ASN A 35 14.11 -24.59 10.78
CA ASN A 35 13.26 -25.33 9.87
C ASN A 35 12.20 -26.09 10.67
N LYS A 36 10.92 -25.87 10.37
CA LYS A 36 9.80 -26.46 11.11
C LYS A 36 9.73 -27.97 11.04
N GLN A 37 10.20 -28.58 9.95
CA GLN A 37 10.13 -30.03 9.75
C GLN A 37 11.32 -30.76 10.38
N THR A 38 12.54 -30.19 10.26
CA THR A 38 13.77 -30.87 10.69
C THR A 38 14.34 -30.36 12.02
N GLY A 39 13.88 -29.18 12.48
CA GLY A 39 14.44 -28.49 13.62
C GLY A 39 15.83 -27.86 13.37
N ALA A 40 16.38 -27.98 12.18
CA ALA A 40 17.69 -27.44 11.83
C ALA A 40 17.68 -25.90 11.90
N ASN A 41 18.78 -25.31 12.39
CA ASN A 41 18.96 -23.87 12.41
C ASN A 41 19.08 -23.29 11.00
N LEU A 42 18.48 -22.11 10.78
CA LEU A 42 18.51 -21.45 9.47
C LEU A 42 19.34 -20.17 9.55
N ALA A 43 20.48 -20.19 8.85
CA ALA A 43 21.36 -19.03 8.69
C ALA A 43 20.90 -18.14 7.54
N SER A 44 21.28 -16.86 7.59
CA SER A 44 21.03 -15.87 6.54
C SER A 44 19.55 -15.65 6.20
N VAL A 45 18.65 -15.94 7.15
CA VAL A 45 17.24 -15.57 7.05
C VAL A 45 17.10 -14.06 7.23
N SER A 46 16.45 -13.38 6.31
CA SER A 46 16.13 -11.95 6.44
C SER A 46 15.00 -11.75 7.44
N ILE A 47 15.27 -11.01 8.51
CA ILE A 47 14.31 -10.67 9.58
C ILE A 47 14.11 -9.15 9.55
N TYR A 48 12.90 -8.68 9.37
CA TYR A 48 12.64 -7.24 9.26
C TYR A 48 11.22 -6.86 9.72
N ILE A 49 11.06 -5.59 10.07
CA ILE A 49 9.74 -5.00 10.28
C ILE A 49 9.14 -4.72 8.92
N ASN A 50 7.95 -5.24 8.67
CA ASN A 50 7.21 -5.04 7.44
C ASN A 50 7.10 -3.55 7.09
N ASN A 51 7.38 -3.21 5.84
CA ASN A 51 7.30 -1.85 5.31
C ASN A 51 8.18 -0.84 6.08
N SER A 52 9.40 -1.22 6.50
CA SER A 52 10.32 -0.33 7.21
C SER A 52 11.77 -0.45 6.71
N VAL A 53 12.67 0.39 7.24
CA VAL A 53 14.11 0.26 7.03
C VAL A 53 14.80 -0.61 8.10
N LYS A 54 14.04 -1.20 9.03
CA LYS A 54 14.58 -1.95 10.17
C LYS A 54 14.60 -3.44 9.89
N GLY A 55 15.79 -4.00 9.79
CA GLY A 55 15.98 -5.41 9.52
C GLY A 55 17.36 -5.91 9.96
N THR A 56 17.49 -7.21 10.05
CA THR A 56 18.70 -7.96 10.36
C THR A 56 18.68 -9.29 9.62
N ALA A 57 19.71 -10.12 9.80
CA ALA A 57 19.73 -11.48 9.29
C ALA A 57 20.19 -12.44 10.39
N THR A 58 19.76 -13.72 10.30
CA THR A 58 20.23 -14.74 11.24
C THR A 58 21.71 -15.07 11.01
N ASN A 59 22.41 -15.31 12.11
CA ASN A 59 23.80 -15.80 12.11
C ASN A 59 23.89 -17.29 11.74
N ASN A 60 25.09 -17.87 11.75
CA ASN A 60 25.34 -19.26 11.38
C ASN A 60 24.63 -20.29 12.28
N VAL A 61 24.21 -19.90 13.48
CA VAL A 61 23.47 -20.76 14.41
C VAL A 61 21.98 -20.44 14.45
N GLY A 62 21.51 -19.62 13.48
CA GLY A 62 20.10 -19.28 13.31
C GLY A 62 19.58 -18.19 14.25
N GLU A 63 20.43 -17.52 15.02
CA GLU A 63 20.02 -16.47 15.95
C GLU A 63 19.95 -15.11 15.27
N TYR A 64 19.02 -14.27 15.72
CA TYR A 64 18.86 -12.90 15.24
C TYR A 64 18.67 -11.91 16.39
N GLU A 65 19.04 -10.67 16.15
CA GLU A 65 18.80 -9.54 17.03
C GLU A 65 18.35 -8.34 16.18
N LEU A 66 17.09 -7.91 16.35
CA LEU A 66 16.52 -6.74 15.71
C LEU A 66 16.45 -5.60 16.73
N GLN A 67 17.27 -4.56 16.50
CA GLN A 67 17.48 -3.47 17.44
C GLN A 67 16.71 -2.20 17.05
N ASN A 68 16.67 -1.25 17.98
CA ASN A 68 16.12 0.10 17.76
C ASN A 68 14.65 0.10 17.35
N ILE A 69 13.84 -0.78 17.92
CA ILE A 69 12.39 -0.83 17.72
C ILE A 69 11.76 0.27 18.57
N ASN A 70 11.11 1.23 17.92
CA ASN A 70 10.48 2.39 18.58
C ASN A 70 8.95 2.40 18.44
N VAL A 71 8.37 1.27 18.04
CA VAL A 71 6.91 1.09 17.86
C VAL A 71 6.40 -0.01 18.78
N ALA A 72 5.21 0.19 19.34
CA ALA A 72 4.63 -0.76 20.31
C ALA A 72 4.01 -2.00 19.63
N GLN A 73 3.69 -1.90 18.35
CA GLN A 73 3.11 -2.98 17.56
C GLN A 73 3.56 -2.87 16.11
N PHE A 74 3.96 -4.00 15.52
CA PHE A 74 4.43 -4.10 14.12
C PHE A 74 4.36 -5.54 13.63
N ASP A 75 4.38 -5.72 12.34
CA ASP A 75 4.52 -7.05 11.76
C ASP A 75 5.99 -7.36 11.52
N ILE A 76 6.47 -8.46 12.14
CA ILE A 76 7.77 -9.05 11.83
C ILE A 76 7.62 -9.97 10.64
N VAL A 77 8.60 -9.94 9.75
CA VAL A 77 8.70 -10.82 8.60
C VAL A 77 10.00 -11.59 8.66
N ALA A 78 9.93 -12.90 8.38
CA ALA A 78 11.10 -13.75 8.17
C ALA A 78 11.02 -14.36 6.78
N SER A 79 11.99 -14.02 5.91
CA SER A 79 12.03 -14.46 4.52
C SER A 79 13.35 -15.17 4.23
N CYS A 80 13.25 -16.36 3.60
CA CYS A 80 14.37 -17.18 3.22
C CYS A 80 14.04 -17.93 1.92
N ILE A 81 14.99 -17.97 0.97
CA ILE A 81 14.80 -18.69 -0.29
C ILE A 81 14.56 -20.17 0.00
N GLY A 82 13.54 -20.76 -0.64
CA GLY A 82 13.15 -22.14 -0.43
C GLY A 82 12.17 -22.38 0.73
N TYR A 83 11.81 -21.33 1.46
CA TYR A 83 10.84 -21.37 2.56
C TYR A 83 9.64 -20.47 2.29
N GLU A 84 8.51 -20.81 2.90
CA GLU A 84 7.36 -19.91 2.96
C GLU A 84 7.70 -18.71 3.82
N THR A 85 7.31 -17.51 3.38
CA THR A 85 7.53 -16.30 4.16
C THR A 85 6.66 -16.32 5.41
N PHE A 86 7.28 -16.14 6.56
CA PHE A 86 6.59 -16.02 7.84
C PHE A 86 6.28 -14.56 8.12
N SER A 87 5.09 -14.27 8.63
CA SER A 87 4.72 -12.97 9.17
C SER A 87 3.90 -13.14 10.43
N ALA A 88 4.14 -12.29 11.42
CA ALA A 88 3.37 -12.23 12.66
C ALA A 88 3.36 -10.83 13.24
N THR A 89 2.25 -10.44 13.85
CA THR A 89 2.16 -9.18 14.57
C THR A 89 2.81 -9.31 15.94
N ILE A 90 3.79 -8.47 16.20
CA ILE A 90 4.52 -8.36 17.47
C ILE A 90 3.94 -7.19 18.28
N THR A 91 3.72 -7.43 19.55
CA THR A 91 3.24 -6.44 20.52
C THR A 91 4.30 -6.19 21.59
N SER A 92 4.10 -5.15 22.41
CA SER A 92 5.00 -4.84 23.52
C SER A 92 5.20 -6.00 24.52
N LYS A 93 4.26 -6.94 24.62
CA LYS A 93 4.40 -8.14 25.45
C LYS A 93 5.40 -9.14 24.87
N ASP A 94 5.44 -9.28 23.56
CA ASP A 94 6.33 -10.20 22.86
C ASP A 94 7.78 -9.73 22.90
N LEU A 95 8.00 -8.42 23.08
CA LEU A 95 9.35 -7.81 23.21
C LEU A 95 10.05 -8.13 24.53
N LEU A 96 9.35 -8.71 25.50
CA LEU A 96 9.89 -9.04 26.82
C LEU A 96 10.58 -10.40 26.87
N GLN A 97 10.50 -11.19 25.80
CA GLN A 97 11.08 -12.54 25.73
C GLN A 97 11.66 -12.82 24.33
N ALA A 98 12.38 -13.93 24.20
CA ALA A 98 12.84 -14.38 22.89
C ALA A 98 11.67 -14.81 22.01
N TYR A 99 11.67 -14.41 20.75
CA TYR A 99 10.66 -14.74 19.77
C TYR A 99 11.23 -15.67 18.70
N ASP A 100 11.03 -16.97 18.90
CA ASP A 100 11.54 -17.99 18.00
C ASP A 100 10.61 -18.21 16.81
N ILE A 101 11.19 -18.32 15.60
CA ILE A 101 10.45 -18.44 14.35
C ILE A 101 10.74 -19.82 13.74
N LYS A 102 9.70 -20.47 13.24
CA LYS A 102 9.79 -21.77 12.54
C LYS A 102 9.31 -21.59 11.11
N LEU A 103 10.21 -21.75 10.13
CA LEU A 103 9.87 -21.61 8.71
C LEU A 103 9.47 -22.96 8.10
N ASN A 104 8.39 -22.97 7.33
CA ASN A 104 7.98 -24.11 6.50
C ASN A 104 8.80 -24.10 5.20
N PRO A 105 9.44 -25.20 4.80
CA PRO A 105 9.95 -25.34 3.44
C PRO A 105 8.81 -25.22 2.42
N LYS A 106 9.04 -24.57 1.29
CA LYS A 106 8.08 -24.53 0.17
C LYS A 106 7.88 -25.95 -0.35
N SER A 107 6.62 -26.37 -0.55
CA SER A 107 6.33 -27.73 -1.01
C SER A 107 6.78 -27.93 -2.47
N ALA A 108 7.44 -29.05 -2.75
CA ALA A 108 7.88 -29.39 -4.10
C ALA A 108 6.70 -29.59 -5.08
N GLU A 109 5.54 -30.06 -4.59
CA GLU A 109 4.34 -30.23 -5.40
C GLU A 109 3.76 -28.89 -5.89
N LEU A 110 3.67 -27.89 -5.03
CA LEU A 110 3.19 -26.55 -5.40
C LEU A 110 4.12 -25.89 -6.42
N GLN A 111 5.44 -26.03 -6.24
CA GLN A 111 6.43 -25.56 -7.19
C GLN A 111 6.32 -26.28 -8.54
N ALA A 112 6.09 -27.58 -8.54
CA ALA A 112 5.94 -28.37 -9.77
C ALA A 112 4.71 -27.95 -10.58
N VAL A 113 3.57 -27.67 -9.93
CA VAL A 113 2.35 -27.18 -10.61
C VAL A 113 2.58 -25.79 -11.24
N ILE A 114 3.23 -24.87 -10.54
CA ILE A 114 3.58 -23.55 -11.06
C ILE A 114 4.52 -23.69 -12.26
N VAL A 115 5.55 -24.53 -12.17
CA VAL A 115 6.54 -24.74 -13.24
C VAL A 115 5.91 -25.34 -14.52
N GLN A 116 4.83 -26.11 -14.41
CA GLN A 116 4.15 -26.70 -15.58
C GLN A 116 3.19 -25.73 -16.29
N THR A 117 2.68 -24.71 -15.61
CA THR A 117 1.58 -23.88 -16.10
C THR A 117 1.98 -22.43 -16.46
N TYR A 118 3.17 -21.95 -16.08
CA TYR A 118 3.55 -20.58 -16.36
C TYR A 118 3.96 -20.35 -17.82
N ASP A 119 3.72 -19.16 -18.32
CA ASP A 119 4.14 -18.71 -19.65
C ASP A 119 5.68 -18.56 -19.70
N LYS A 120 6.35 -19.41 -20.48
CA LYS A 120 7.82 -19.36 -20.64
C LYS A 120 8.31 -18.05 -21.27
N SER A 121 7.46 -17.36 -22.02
CA SER A 121 7.72 -16.01 -22.56
C SER A 121 7.10 -14.90 -21.71
N GLY A 122 6.73 -15.21 -20.47
CA GLY A 122 5.88 -14.39 -19.62
C GLY A 122 6.37 -12.96 -19.46
N TRP A 123 7.68 -12.76 -19.22
CA TRP A 123 8.21 -11.40 -19.10
C TRP A 123 8.07 -10.60 -20.42
N LYS A 124 8.35 -11.22 -21.57
CA LYS A 124 8.16 -10.58 -22.87
C LYS A 124 6.69 -10.20 -23.11
N ASN A 125 5.76 -11.06 -22.71
CA ASN A 125 4.33 -10.88 -22.95
C ASN A 125 3.68 -9.93 -21.94
N TRP A 126 4.06 -10.01 -20.66
CA TRP A 126 3.35 -9.41 -19.53
C TRP A 126 4.19 -8.45 -18.68
N GLY A 127 5.52 -8.46 -18.84
CA GLY A 127 6.44 -7.69 -17.98
C GLY A 127 6.15 -6.19 -17.99
N LYS A 128 5.75 -5.63 -19.15
CA LYS A 128 5.36 -4.21 -19.22
C LYS A 128 4.11 -3.93 -18.39
N ILE A 129 3.06 -4.75 -18.54
CA ILE A 129 1.81 -4.60 -17.78
C ILE A 129 2.08 -4.76 -16.29
N PHE A 130 2.81 -5.82 -15.92
CA PHE A 130 3.21 -6.06 -14.54
C PHE A 130 3.95 -4.86 -13.94
N THR A 131 4.97 -4.35 -14.62
CA THR A 131 5.75 -3.19 -14.16
C THR A 131 4.87 -1.96 -14.00
N GLU A 132 4.01 -1.66 -14.99
CA GLU A 132 3.10 -0.51 -14.92
C GLU A 132 2.10 -0.63 -13.77
N GLU A 133 1.64 -1.83 -13.45
CA GLU A 133 0.67 -2.04 -12.37
C GLU A 133 1.31 -2.06 -10.99
N ILE A 134 2.50 -2.66 -10.80
CA ILE A 134 3.14 -2.78 -9.49
C ILE A 134 4.01 -1.58 -9.13
N ILE A 135 4.83 -1.10 -10.07
CA ILE A 135 5.67 0.10 -9.87
C ILE A 135 4.82 1.36 -9.93
N GLY A 136 3.84 1.41 -10.83
CA GLY A 136 2.98 2.56 -11.05
C GLY A 136 3.30 3.32 -12.33
N LYS A 137 2.49 4.38 -12.55
CA LYS A 137 2.52 5.21 -13.75
C LYS A 137 2.82 6.69 -13.46
N MET A 138 3.27 7.00 -12.24
CA MET A 138 3.72 8.34 -11.88
C MET A 138 4.87 8.79 -12.78
N PRO A 139 5.06 10.09 -13.05
CA PRO A 139 6.10 10.56 -13.96
C PRO A 139 7.51 10.06 -13.62
N TYR A 140 7.78 9.86 -12.33
CA TYR A 140 9.04 9.37 -11.81
C TYR A 140 9.09 7.85 -11.62
N ALA A 141 8.04 7.11 -12.05
CA ALA A 141 8.07 5.64 -12.03
C ALA A 141 9.20 5.08 -12.93
N SER A 142 9.61 5.84 -13.96
CA SER A 142 10.79 5.50 -14.78
C SER A 142 12.12 5.53 -14.01
N ASP A 143 12.16 6.17 -12.84
CA ASP A 143 13.32 6.15 -11.95
C ASP A 143 13.37 4.88 -11.07
N CYS A 144 12.37 3.99 -11.20
CA CYS A 144 12.29 2.69 -10.53
C CYS A 144 12.63 1.57 -11.50
N GLU A 145 13.51 0.67 -11.10
CA GLU A 145 13.99 -0.44 -11.92
C GLU A 145 13.94 -1.75 -11.14
N ILE A 146 13.22 -2.75 -11.66
CA ILE A 146 13.25 -4.13 -11.12
C ILE A 146 14.52 -4.80 -11.63
N LYS A 147 15.44 -5.13 -10.73
CA LYS A 147 16.78 -5.66 -11.07
C LYS A 147 16.80 -7.13 -11.42
N ASN A 148 15.93 -7.91 -10.81
CA ASN A 148 15.84 -9.36 -10.93
C ASN A 148 14.49 -9.80 -11.50
N HIS A 149 14.07 -9.16 -12.57
CA HIS A 149 12.76 -9.44 -13.18
C HIS A 149 12.59 -10.91 -13.66
N GLU A 150 13.67 -11.64 -13.87
CA GLU A 150 13.69 -13.05 -14.27
C GLU A 150 13.08 -14.00 -13.24
N VAL A 151 12.99 -13.57 -11.97
CA VAL A 151 12.33 -14.35 -10.92
C VAL A 151 10.79 -14.34 -11.04
N VAL A 152 10.23 -13.44 -11.87
CA VAL A 152 8.79 -13.29 -12.03
C VAL A 152 8.24 -14.26 -13.06
N LYS A 153 7.27 -15.05 -12.66
CA LYS A 153 6.55 -16.01 -13.50
C LYS A 153 5.09 -15.59 -13.65
N PHE A 154 4.50 -15.85 -14.82
CA PHE A 154 3.15 -15.41 -15.14
C PHE A 154 2.26 -16.56 -15.56
N VAL A 155 1.00 -16.53 -15.12
CA VAL A 155 -0.08 -17.39 -15.59
C VAL A 155 -1.24 -16.52 -16.03
N TYR A 156 -1.69 -16.69 -17.29
CA TYR A 156 -2.83 -15.95 -17.82
C TYR A 156 -4.02 -16.89 -18.07
N ASN A 157 -5.12 -16.64 -17.40
CA ASN A 157 -6.39 -17.30 -17.62
C ASN A 157 -7.22 -16.52 -18.64
N LYS A 158 -7.26 -17.01 -19.90
CA LYS A 158 -7.99 -16.36 -21.01
C LYS A 158 -9.49 -16.29 -20.76
N LYS A 159 -10.08 -17.31 -20.11
CA LYS A 159 -11.54 -17.37 -19.86
C LYS A 159 -11.97 -16.30 -18.87
N GLU A 160 -11.20 -16.11 -17.81
CA GLU A 160 -11.47 -15.16 -16.75
C GLU A 160 -10.81 -13.79 -17.01
N GLN A 161 -10.01 -13.69 -18.06
CA GLN A 161 -9.19 -12.51 -18.38
C GLN A 161 -8.35 -12.04 -17.20
N THR A 162 -7.75 -12.99 -16.47
CA THR A 162 -6.99 -12.74 -15.25
C THR A 162 -5.52 -13.10 -15.46
N LEU A 163 -4.63 -12.17 -15.14
CA LEU A 163 -3.19 -12.38 -15.09
C LEU A 163 -2.76 -12.50 -13.63
N VAL A 164 -2.06 -13.58 -13.32
CA VAL A 164 -1.44 -13.82 -12.01
C VAL A 164 0.07 -13.82 -12.18
N ALA A 165 0.80 -13.15 -11.28
CA ALA A 165 2.25 -13.22 -11.23
C ALA A 165 2.73 -13.81 -9.90
N PHE A 166 3.83 -14.56 -9.98
CA PHE A 166 4.53 -15.18 -8.85
C PHE A 166 5.99 -14.79 -8.88
N ALA A 167 6.63 -14.73 -7.73
CA ALA A 167 8.07 -14.59 -7.62
C ALA A 167 8.60 -15.60 -6.60
N ASP A 168 9.66 -16.32 -6.98
CA ASP A 168 10.29 -17.32 -6.08
C ASP A 168 11.18 -16.66 -5.04
N GLU A 169 11.65 -15.45 -5.34
CA GLU A 169 12.54 -14.62 -4.52
C GLU A 169 11.98 -13.20 -4.43
N PRO A 170 12.34 -12.40 -3.41
CA PRO A 170 11.94 -11.00 -3.33
C PRO A 170 12.39 -10.20 -4.56
N LEU A 171 11.50 -9.35 -5.06
CA LEU A 171 11.85 -8.39 -6.11
C LEU A 171 12.81 -7.35 -5.56
N ILE A 172 13.91 -7.10 -6.27
CA ILE A 172 14.87 -6.04 -5.96
C ILE A 172 14.55 -4.83 -6.84
N ILE A 173 14.01 -3.79 -6.24
CA ILE A 173 13.56 -2.59 -6.95
C ILE A 173 14.42 -1.41 -6.52
N ILE A 174 15.17 -0.81 -7.45
CA ILE A 174 15.94 0.40 -7.18
C ILE A 174 15.09 1.61 -7.48
N ASN A 175 14.70 2.34 -6.47
CA ASN A 175 13.97 3.59 -6.58
C ASN A 175 14.94 4.79 -6.45
N LYS A 176 15.40 5.29 -7.60
CA LYS A 176 16.34 6.43 -7.67
C LYS A 176 15.67 7.75 -7.33
N TYR A 177 14.33 7.84 -7.43
CA TYR A 177 13.57 9.04 -7.09
C TYR A 177 13.52 9.26 -5.57
N LEU A 178 13.20 8.20 -4.80
CA LEU A 178 13.11 8.25 -3.34
C LEU A 178 14.43 7.91 -2.65
N GLY A 179 15.40 7.31 -3.34
CA GLY A 179 16.68 6.91 -2.78
C GLY A 179 16.61 5.65 -1.92
N TYR A 180 15.82 4.67 -2.34
CA TYR A 180 15.70 3.37 -1.70
C TYR A 180 16.00 2.21 -2.66
N GLU A 181 16.61 1.15 -2.15
CA GLU A 181 16.44 -0.20 -2.64
C GLU A 181 15.26 -0.81 -1.89
N LEU A 182 14.25 -1.28 -2.60
CA LEU A 182 13.10 -1.95 -2.05
C LEU A 182 13.22 -3.45 -2.35
N ARG A 183 13.27 -4.27 -1.31
CA ARG A 183 13.14 -5.72 -1.38
C ARG A 183 11.70 -6.07 -1.11
N TYR A 184 10.99 -6.46 -2.16
CA TYR A 184 9.55 -6.72 -2.10
C TYR A 184 9.27 -8.21 -2.21
N ASP A 185 8.96 -8.85 -1.08
CA ASP A 185 8.56 -10.24 -1.04
C ASP A 185 7.09 -10.35 -1.45
N MET A 186 6.87 -10.59 -2.75
CA MET A 186 5.56 -10.58 -3.37
C MET A 186 4.78 -11.85 -2.99
N GLN A 187 3.67 -11.69 -2.29
CA GLN A 187 2.78 -12.79 -1.90
C GLN A 187 1.68 -13.02 -2.92
N THR A 188 1.10 -11.94 -3.45
CA THR A 188 0.01 -11.98 -4.41
C THR A 188 0.19 -10.89 -5.44
N PHE A 189 -0.07 -11.20 -6.70
CA PHE A 189 -0.33 -10.24 -7.77
C PHE A 189 -1.37 -10.81 -8.70
N VAL A 190 -2.52 -10.15 -8.79
CA VAL A 190 -3.62 -10.54 -9.67
C VAL A 190 -4.19 -9.28 -10.32
N THR A 191 -4.31 -9.28 -11.65
CA THR A 191 -5.04 -8.25 -12.38
C THR A 191 -6.09 -8.87 -13.28
N ASN A 192 -7.32 -8.36 -13.19
CA ASN A 192 -8.42 -8.79 -14.04
C ASN A 192 -8.73 -7.70 -15.06
N PHE A 193 -8.55 -8.00 -16.34
CA PHE A 193 -8.71 -7.03 -17.43
C PHE A 193 -10.17 -6.67 -17.72
N SER A 194 -11.13 -7.54 -17.36
CA SER A 194 -12.56 -7.27 -17.54
C SER A 194 -13.08 -6.28 -16.51
N THR A 195 -12.74 -6.50 -15.24
CA THR A 195 -13.18 -5.66 -14.12
C THR A 195 -12.27 -4.46 -13.89
N LYS A 196 -11.05 -4.48 -14.48
CA LYS A 196 -9.98 -3.48 -14.26
C LYS A 196 -9.56 -3.38 -12.79
N ILE A 197 -9.79 -4.44 -12.02
CA ILE A 197 -9.36 -4.53 -10.63
C ILE A 197 -8.01 -5.22 -10.58
N MET A 198 -7.09 -4.61 -9.87
CA MET A 198 -5.79 -5.17 -9.56
C MET A 198 -5.63 -5.26 -8.05
N ASN A 199 -5.11 -6.40 -7.59
CA ASN A 199 -4.70 -6.61 -6.21
C ASN A 199 -3.27 -7.12 -6.17
N TYR A 200 -2.45 -6.57 -5.27
CA TYR A 200 -1.14 -7.09 -4.96
C TYR A 200 -0.87 -6.94 -3.47
N GLU A 201 -0.24 -7.95 -2.92
CA GLU A 201 0.15 -8.00 -1.51
C GLU A 201 1.57 -8.52 -1.41
N GLY A 202 2.29 -8.06 -0.40
CA GLY A 202 3.66 -8.48 -0.14
C GLY A 202 4.27 -7.73 1.02
N TYR A 203 5.50 -8.10 1.34
CA TYR A 203 6.24 -7.57 2.47
C TYR A 203 7.43 -6.73 1.98
N PRO A 204 7.28 -5.40 1.90
CA PRO A 204 8.37 -4.50 1.54
C PRO A 204 9.37 -4.32 2.69
N PHE A 205 10.66 -4.37 2.33
CA PHE A 205 11.78 -3.99 3.18
C PHE A 205 12.62 -2.95 2.45
N PHE A 206 12.94 -1.85 3.12
CA PHE A 206 13.68 -0.73 2.53
C PHE A 206 15.14 -0.70 2.98
N VAL A 207 16.01 -0.41 2.02
CA VAL A 207 17.42 -0.13 2.27
C VAL A 207 17.74 1.24 1.68
N ASN A 208 18.31 2.14 2.49
CA ASN A 208 18.73 3.45 2.00
C ASN A 208 19.85 3.33 0.98
N LEU A 209 19.71 4.00 -0.17
CA LEU A 209 20.81 4.08 -1.13
C LEU A 209 21.90 5.03 -0.64
N ALA A 210 23.15 4.68 -0.92
CA ALA A 210 24.27 5.59 -0.73
C ALA A 210 24.22 6.71 -1.78
N GLY A 211 24.52 7.94 -1.36
CA GLY A 211 24.48 9.10 -2.25
C GLY A 211 25.29 10.27 -1.74
N SER A 212 25.64 11.22 -2.64
CA SER A 212 26.20 12.48 -2.24
C SER A 212 25.19 13.31 -1.45
N GLU A 213 25.61 14.30 -0.66
CA GLU A 213 24.75 15.21 0.09
C GLU A 213 23.65 15.84 -0.78
N LYS A 214 24.00 16.24 -2.01
CA LYS A 214 23.06 16.79 -2.99
C LYS A 214 21.95 15.77 -3.34
N LYS A 215 22.30 14.49 -3.52
CA LYS A 215 21.34 13.42 -3.78
C LYS A 215 20.46 13.18 -2.56
N ILE A 216 21.04 13.08 -1.38
CA ILE A 216 20.31 12.87 -0.12
C ILE A 216 19.30 14.02 0.10
N LYS A 217 19.71 15.27 -0.10
CA LYS A 217 18.79 16.43 0.00
C LYS A 217 17.64 16.34 -1.01
N LYS A 218 17.93 15.90 -2.24
CA LYS A 218 16.87 15.69 -3.26
C LYS A 218 15.92 14.57 -2.84
N TRP A 219 16.44 13.46 -2.33
CA TRP A 219 15.61 12.33 -1.85
C TRP A 219 14.70 12.75 -0.69
N LYS A 220 15.22 13.49 0.29
CA LYS A 220 14.40 14.04 1.39
C LYS A 220 13.24 14.90 0.87
N THR A 221 13.50 15.75 -0.11
CA THR A 221 12.45 16.56 -0.76
C THR A 221 11.43 15.68 -1.48
N ASN A 222 11.87 14.69 -2.24
CA ASN A 222 11.01 13.78 -2.97
C ASN A 222 10.15 12.91 -2.03
N ARG A 223 10.72 12.43 -0.92
CA ARG A 223 10.01 11.68 0.13
C ARG A 223 8.91 12.52 0.76
N LYS A 224 9.18 13.80 1.02
CA LYS A 224 8.15 14.73 1.50
C LYS A 224 6.99 14.85 0.52
N TYR A 225 7.27 15.00 -0.79
CA TYR A 225 6.21 15.01 -1.82
C TYR A 225 5.44 13.69 -1.91
N ALA A 226 6.14 12.56 -1.77
CA ALA A 226 5.50 11.24 -1.76
C ALA A 226 4.61 11.04 -0.52
N TYR A 227 4.97 11.64 0.62
CA TYR A 227 4.22 11.57 1.86
C TYR A 227 2.96 12.44 1.84
N GLU A 228 3.09 13.72 1.43
CA GLU A 228 2.00 14.68 1.48
C GLU A 228 0.79 14.20 0.65
N GLY A 229 -0.33 14.01 1.32
CA GLY A 229 -1.58 13.53 0.70
C GLY A 229 -1.61 12.05 0.33
N SER A 230 -0.62 11.24 0.73
CA SER A 230 -0.61 9.80 0.59
C SER A 230 -1.59 9.10 1.54
N VAL A 231 -1.85 7.81 1.32
CA VAL A 231 -2.62 6.98 2.28
C VAL A 231 -1.91 6.91 3.63
N LEU A 232 -0.57 6.80 3.66
CA LEU A 232 0.20 6.82 4.91
C LEU A 232 -0.03 8.11 5.70
N HIS A 233 0.01 9.27 5.03
CA HIS A 233 -0.28 10.57 5.65
C HIS A 233 -1.73 10.62 6.17
N PHE A 234 -2.68 10.18 5.36
CA PHE A 234 -4.10 10.15 5.73
C PHE A 234 -4.37 9.27 6.95
N MET A 235 -3.84 8.05 6.99
CA MET A 235 -4.02 7.15 8.13
C MET A 235 -3.40 7.71 9.42
N ARG A 236 -2.23 8.33 9.33
CA ARG A 236 -1.63 9.03 10.48
C ARG A 236 -2.47 10.21 10.95
N SER A 237 -3.05 10.98 10.03
CA SER A 237 -3.91 12.12 10.37
C SER A 237 -5.24 11.67 10.99
N ILE A 238 -5.79 10.53 10.57
CA ILE A 238 -6.94 9.90 11.23
C ILE A 238 -6.59 9.51 12.67
N PHE A 239 -5.51 8.78 12.87
CA PHE A 239 -5.08 8.35 14.21
C PHE A 239 -4.88 9.53 15.16
N ARG A 240 -4.31 10.64 14.66
CA ARG A 240 -4.08 11.86 15.43
C ARG A 240 -5.30 12.76 15.57
N ASN A 241 -6.38 12.49 14.85
CA ASN A 241 -7.55 13.37 14.68
C ASN A 241 -7.17 14.77 14.14
N THR A 242 -6.26 14.83 13.17
CA THR A 242 -5.70 16.07 12.60
C THR A 242 -5.99 16.24 11.10
N ILE A 243 -6.97 15.53 10.56
CA ILE A 243 -7.28 15.46 9.11
C ILE A 243 -7.37 16.84 8.47
N THR A 244 -8.18 17.73 9.04
CA THR A 244 -8.40 19.09 8.50
C THR A 244 -7.16 19.95 8.65
N GLN A 245 -6.47 19.87 9.78
CA GLN A 245 -5.25 20.62 10.06
C GLN A 245 -4.11 20.20 9.13
N GLU A 246 -4.05 18.91 8.78
CA GLU A 246 -3.07 18.37 7.84
C GLU A 246 -3.50 18.50 6.37
N GLY A 247 -4.59 19.22 6.09
CA GLY A 247 -4.97 19.66 4.74
C GLY A 247 -5.84 18.70 3.94
N PHE A 248 -6.39 17.67 4.56
CA PHE A 248 -7.36 16.79 3.92
C PHE A 248 -8.78 17.36 3.98
N THR A 249 -9.55 17.10 2.93
CA THR A 249 -10.99 17.33 2.89
C THR A 249 -11.67 16.01 2.56
N ILE A 250 -12.65 15.61 3.38
CA ILE A 250 -13.43 14.37 3.21
C ILE A 250 -14.89 14.72 2.94
N ARG A 251 -15.48 14.06 1.95
CA ARG A 251 -16.92 14.17 1.63
C ARG A 251 -17.54 12.80 1.46
N VAL A 252 -18.77 12.63 1.88
CA VAL A 252 -19.52 11.41 1.60
C VAL A 252 -19.90 11.39 0.11
N LEU A 253 -19.61 10.26 -0.54
CA LEU A 253 -19.98 9.99 -1.92
C LEU A 253 -20.95 8.81 -1.94
N LYS A 254 -22.12 9.03 -2.48
CA LYS A 254 -23.12 7.99 -2.73
C LYS A 254 -23.09 7.60 -4.19
N ARG A 255 -22.87 6.33 -4.47
CA ARG A 255 -22.79 5.76 -5.82
C ARG A 255 -24.03 4.97 -6.13
N TYR A 256 -24.69 5.31 -7.22
CA TYR A 256 -25.88 4.63 -7.71
C TYR A 256 -25.62 4.04 -9.09
N ALA A 257 -26.21 2.88 -9.37
CA ALA A 257 -26.19 2.32 -10.71
C ALA A 257 -26.85 3.28 -11.71
N ASN A 258 -26.26 3.44 -12.89
CA ASN A 258 -26.86 4.24 -13.97
C ASN A 258 -28.06 3.49 -14.55
N ALA A 259 -29.25 3.80 -14.01
CA ALA A 259 -30.50 3.14 -14.38
C ALA A 259 -30.80 3.26 -15.89
N GLU A 260 -30.51 4.44 -16.47
CA GLU A 260 -30.71 4.65 -17.90
C GLU A 260 -29.79 3.79 -18.76
N LYS A 261 -28.50 3.68 -18.35
CA LYS A 261 -27.57 2.77 -19.04
C LYS A 261 -28.00 1.31 -18.92
N ILE A 262 -28.53 0.90 -17.78
CA ILE A 262 -29.08 -0.45 -17.58
C ILE A 262 -30.27 -0.68 -18.53
N ARG A 263 -31.21 0.28 -18.61
CA ARG A 263 -32.35 0.25 -19.51
C ARG A 263 -31.92 0.15 -20.97
N VAL A 264 -31.00 1.03 -21.37
CA VAL A 264 -30.48 1.09 -22.74
C VAL A 264 -29.74 -0.20 -23.12
N ARG A 265 -28.96 -0.78 -22.22
CA ARG A 265 -28.30 -2.09 -22.48
C ARG A 265 -29.29 -3.18 -22.83
N LYS A 266 -30.44 -3.25 -22.17
CA LYS A 266 -31.49 -4.23 -22.49
C LYS A 266 -32.05 -3.97 -23.89
N VAL A 267 -32.48 -2.73 -24.16
CA VAL A 267 -33.02 -2.34 -25.48
C VAL A 267 -32.01 -2.55 -26.61
N TYR A 268 -30.76 -2.14 -26.40
CA TYR A 268 -29.71 -2.26 -27.40
C TYR A 268 -29.38 -3.71 -27.74
N LYS A 269 -29.48 -4.62 -26.76
CA LYS A 269 -29.29 -6.06 -26.97
C LYS A 269 -30.31 -6.63 -27.95
N ASP A 270 -31.55 -6.15 -27.88
CA ASP A 270 -32.65 -6.58 -28.76
C ASP A 270 -32.51 -6.00 -30.19
N LEU A 271 -31.72 -4.97 -30.39
CA LEU A 271 -31.41 -4.40 -31.70
C LEU A 271 -30.27 -5.16 -32.42
N ILE A 272 -29.51 -5.99 -31.68
CA ILE A 272 -28.43 -6.78 -32.28
C ILE A 272 -29.01 -7.99 -32.97
N VAL A 273 -28.87 -8.05 -34.30
CA VAL A 273 -29.27 -9.20 -35.13
C VAL A 273 -28.03 -9.98 -35.56
N LYS A 274 -28.05 -11.27 -35.31
CA LYS A 274 -27.00 -12.21 -35.76
C LYS A 274 -27.57 -13.09 -36.87
N GLU A 275 -27.19 -12.86 -38.09
CA GLU A 275 -27.59 -13.64 -39.25
C GLU A 275 -26.35 -14.04 -40.07
N ASN A 276 -26.26 -15.32 -40.44
CA ASN A 276 -25.19 -15.87 -41.28
C ASN A 276 -23.77 -15.50 -40.87
N GLY A 277 -23.48 -15.46 -39.55
CA GLY A 277 -22.16 -15.09 -39.02
C GLY A 277 -21.86 -13.59 -39.00
N SER A 278 -22.79 -12.75 -39.52
CA SER A 278 -22.70 -11.30 -39.47
C SER A 278 -23.48 -10.74 -38.29
N ILE A 279 -22.95 -9.68 -37.67
CA ILE A 279 -23.63 -8.94 -36.60
C ILE A 279 -24.08 -7.60 -37.19
N THR A 280 -25.39 -7.36 -37.21
CA THR A 280 -25.98 -6.09 -37.65
C THR A 280 -26.79 -5.45 -36.52
N ILE A 281 -26.91 -4.13 -36.56
CA ILE A 281 -27.73 -3.39 -35.58
C ILE A 281 -28.91 -2.79 -36.33
N LYS A 282 -30.14 -3.10 -35.87
CA LYS A 282 -31.36 -2.50 -36.41
C LYS A 282 -31.32 -0.99 -36.26
N LYS A 283 -31.50 -0.24 -37.36
CA LYS A 283 -31.61 1.21 -37.30
C LYS A 283 -32.89 1.64 -36.59
N THR A 284 -32.74 2.55 -35.66
CA THR A 284 -33.86 3.23 -34.99
C THR A 284 -33.50 4.72 -34.85
N ASP A 285 -34.47 5.58 -34.74
CA ASP A 285 -34.25 7.03 -34.56
C ASP A 285 -33.50 7.35 -33.25
N SER A 286 -33.48 6.41 -32.30
CA SER A 286 -32.82 6.55 -31.00
C SER A 286 -31.43 5.91 -30.96
N LEU A 287 -30.89 5.42 -32.07
CA LEU A 287 -29.63 4.67 -32.08
C LEU A 287 -28.45 5.50 -31.53
N ASP A 288 -28.32 6.74 -31.99
CA ASP A 288 -27.27 7.67 -31.53
C ASP A 288 -27.39 7.98 -30.02
N TYR A 289 -28.61 8.14 -29.55
CA TYR A 289 -28.87 8.32 -28.11
C TYR A 289 -28.43 7.08 -27.32
N TYR A 290 -28.78 5.88 -27.76
CA TYR A 290 -28.39 4.65 -27.08
C TYR A 290 -26.87 4.48 -27.07
N GLN A 291 -26.20 4.75 -28.17
CA GLN A 291 -24.71 4.69 -28.24
C GLN A 291 -24.08 5.70 -27.27
N LYS A 292 -24.59 6.92 -27.17
CA LYS A 292 -24.13 7.93 -26.23
C LYS A 292 -24.32 7.51 -24.77
N ILE A 293 -25.46 6.93 -24.43
CA ILE A 293 -25.73 6.42 -23.07
C ILE A 293 -24.81 5.23 -22.72
N LEU A 294 -24.57 4.33 -23.69
CA LEU A 294 -23.68 3.18 -23.46
C LEU A 294 -22.21 3.57 -23.21
N GLN A 295 -21.78 4.75 -23.66
CA GLN A 295 -20.45 5.30 -23.40
C GLN A 295 -20.32 5.93 -22.00
N GLN A 296 -21.42 6.24 -21.32
CA GLN A 296 -21.41 6.80 -19.97
C GLN A 296 -20.87 5.79 -18.95
N SER A 297 -20.56 6.26 -17.73
CA SER A 297 -20.24 5.38 -16.60
C SER A 297 -21.38 4.45 -16.24
N ASP A 298 -21.09 3.28 -15.70
CA ASP A 298 -22.07 2.33 -15.16
C ASP A 298 -22.72 2.83 -13.87
N SER A 299 -22.10 3.81 -13.23
CA SER A 299 -22.57 4.44 -12.00
C SER A 299 -22.60 5.95 -12.11
N ILE A 300 -23.43 6.57 -11.26
CA ILE A 300 -23.55 8.01 -11.07
C ILE A 300 -23.20 8.31 -9.61
N ASP A 301 -22.25 9.20 -9.41
CA ASP A 301 -21.75 9.58 -8.10
C ASP A 301 -22.36 10.91 -7.65
N PHE A 302 -22.89 10.93 -6.42
CA PHE A 302 -23.40 12.13 -5.75
C PHE A 302 -22.49 12.42 -4.55
N VAL A 303 -21.80 13.56 -4.60
CA VAL A 303 -20.88 14.01 -3.56
C VAL A 303 -21.57 15.04 -2.67
N SER A 304 -21.46 14.85 -1.35
CA SER A 304 -21.97 15.82 -0.37
C SER A 304 -21.30 17.18 -0.54
N ALA A 305 -22.08 18.27 -0.55
CA ALA A 305 -21.53 19.62 -0.56
C ALA A 305 -20.77 19.96 0.74
N ILE A 306 -21.14 19.32 1.86
CA ILE A 306 -20.58 19.59 3.18
C ILE A 306 -19.49 18.54 3.46
N PRO A 307 -18.24 18.98 3.74
CA PRO A 307 -17.19 18.09 4.24
C PRO A 307 -17.55 17.51 5.60
N ILE A 308 -17.01 16.33 5.89
CA ILE A 308 -17.13 15.68 7.20
C ILE A 308 -15.79 15.69 7.93
N ASN A 309 -15.84 15.59 9.25
CA ASN A 309 -14.66 15.48 10.12
C ASN A 309 -14.30 14.00 10.36
N ALA A 310 -13.11 13.76 10.93
CA ALA A 310 -12.63 12.43 11.29
C ALA A 310 -13.61 11.68 12.21
N ASP A 311 -14.19 12.35 13.19
CA ASP A 311 -15.14 11.78 14.16
C ASP A 311 -16.40 11.16 13.51
N SER A 312 -16.66 11.49 12.24
CA SER A 312 -17.79 10.92 11.50
C SER A 312 -17.48 9.55 10.90
N ILE A 313 -16.19 9.15 10.86
CA ILE A 313 -15.72 7.92 10.19
C ILE A 313 -14.74 7.13 11.04
N ALA A 314 -14.22 7.72 12.12
CA ALA A 314 -13.21 7.11 12.97
C ALA A 314 -13.59 7.21 14.46
N TYR A 315 -13.17 6.21 15.22
CA TYR A 315 -13.38 6.12 16.66
C TYR A 315 -12.13 5.58 17.34
N ALA A 316 -11.97 5.89 18.63
CA ALA A 316 -10.87 5.34 19.43
C ALA A 316 -11.24 3.92 19.87
N GLU A 317 -10.60 2.90 19.27
CA GLU A 317 -10.73 1.51 19.74
C GLU A 317 -10.03 1.30 21.08
N ASN A 318 -8.82 1.83 21.19
CA ASN A 318 -8.03 1.86 22.42
C ASN A 318 -6.95 2.94 22.34
N LYS A 319 -6.02 3.01 23.32
CA LYS A 319 -4.96 4.03 23.36
C LYS A 319 -3.98 4.00 22.19
N THR A 320 -3.86 2.87 21.49
CA THR A 320 -2.87 2.64 20.44
C THR A 320 -3.49 2.36 19.07
N THR A 321 -4.83 2.29 19.01
CA THR A 321 -5.56 1.88 17.80
C THR A 321 -6.79 2.76 17.59
N ALA A 322 -6.95 3.28 16.38
CA ALA A 322 -8.18 3.93 15.92
C ALA A 322 -8.92 2.99 14.96
N GLY A 323 -10.24 2.88 15.09
CA GLY A 323 -11.10 2.18 14.14
C GLY A 323 -11.62 3.15 13.08
N ILE A 324 -11.69 2.69 11.82
CA ILE A 324 -12.36 3.40 10.72
C ILE A 324 -13.53 2.56 10.27
N SER A 325 -14.72 3.15 10.29
CA SER A 325 -15.97 2.54 9.85
C SER A 325 -16.83 3.56 9.14
N PHE A 326 -17.25 3.26 7.92
CA PHE A 326 -18.16 4.11 7.17
C PHE A 326 -18.91 3.31 6.11
N ASN A 327 -20.13 3.71 5.85
CA ASN A 327 -20.92 3.19 4.75
C ASN A 327 -20.72 4.06 3.49
N ASN A 328 -21.02 3.50 2.30
CA ASN A 328 -20.85 4.15 1.01
C ASN A 328 -19.37 4.33 0.60
N HIS A 329 -19.08 5.47 -0.05
CA HIS A 329 -17.74 5.86 -0.48
C HIS A 329 -17.37 7.18 0.18
N LEU A 330 -16.09 7.42 0.33
CA LEU A 330 -15.57 8.72 0.73
C LEU A 330 -14.74 9.31 -0.41
N GLN A 331 -15.04 10.55 -0.76
CA GLN A 331 -14.20 11.37 -1.62
C GLN A 331 -13.20 12.11 -0.75
N ILE A 332 -11.92 12.04 -1.13
CA ILE A 332 -10.81 12.64 -0.39
C ILE A 332 -9.99 13.50 -1.33
N THR A 333 -9.68 14.71 -0.91
CA THR A 333 -8.72 15.62 -1.57
C THR A 333 -7.71 16.12 -0.56
N HIS A 334 -6.52 16.54 -1.03
CA HIS A 334 -5.49 17.13 -0.19
C HIS A 334 -4.98 18.43 -0.80
N ASN A 335 -4.87 19.50 0.01
CA ASN A 335 -4.62 20.86 -0.46
C ASN A 335 -3.22 21.13 -1.03
N SER A 336 -2.22 20.29 -0.71
CA SER A 336 -0.87 20.42 -1.27
C SER A 336 -0.74 19.82 -2.66
N ILE A 337 -1.66 18.93 -3.07
CA ILE A 337 -1.61 18.26 -4.38
C ILE A 337 -2.46 19.06 -5.36
N LYS A 338 -1.81 19.83 -6.23
CA LYS A 338 -2.52 20.73 -7.16
C LYS A 338 -2.69 20.15 -8.55
N GLN A 339 -1.65 19.54 -9.10
CA GLN A 339 -1.70 18.94 -10.42
C GLN A 339 -0.82 17.70 -10.47
N VAL A 340 -1.32 16.67 -11.09
CA VAL A 340 -0.54 15.47 -11.41
C VAL A 340 -0.20 15.55 -12.89
N PRO A 341 1.09 15.49 -13.28
CA PRO A 341 1.48 15.38 -14.67
C PRO A 341 0.91 14.10 -15.26
N TYR A 342 -0.08 14.23 -16.11
CA TYR A 342 -0.94 13.15 -16.57
C TYR A 342 -0.52 12.63 -17.94
N LYS A 343 -0.30 11.33 -18.06
CA LYS A 343 -0.39 10.62 -19.35
C LYS A 343 -1.81 10.05 -19.46
N LYS A 344 -2.47 10.29 -20.58
CA LYS A 344 -3.88 9.98 -20.95
C LYS A 344 -4.50 8.61 -20.60
N THR A 345 -3.90 7.80 -19.72
CA THR A 345 -4.33 6.43 -19.44
C THR A 345 -5.16 6.27 -18.16
N PHE A 346 -5.27 7.32 -17.34
CA PHE A 346 -6.08 7.33 -16.12
C PHE A 346 -6.96 8.58 -16.09
N GLU A 347 -8.27 8.42 -15.98
CA GLU A 347 -9.18 9.54 -15.74
C GLU A 347 -9.14 9.89 -14.25
N ILE A 348 -8.30 10.87 -13.88
CA ILE A 348 -8.30 11.43 -12.53
C ILE A 348 -9.31 12.57 -12.53
N THR A 349 -10.30 12.46 -11.65
CA THR A 349 -11.25 13.53 -11.39
C THR A 349 -10.62 14.58 -10.50
N TYR A 350 -10.98 15.85 -10.69
CA TYR A 350 -10.51 16.96 -9.87
C TYR A 350 -11.69 17.65 -9.19
N GLU A 351 -11.50 18.00 -7.93
CA GLU A 351 -12.33 18.98 -7.22
C GLU A 351 -11.54 20.29 -7.16
N LYS A 352 -12.01 21.32 -7.89
CA LYS A 352 -11.26 22.55 -8.14
C LYS A 352 -9.92 22.23 -8.83
N GLU A 353 -8.80 22.42 -8.12
CA GLU A 353 -7.45 22.14 -8.61
C GLU A 353 -6.83 20.87 -8.01
N HIS A 354 -7.55 20.17 -7.10
CA HIS A 354 -7.03 19.02 -6.37
C HIS A 354 -7.52 17.70 -6.97
N PRO A 355 -6.62 16.72 -7.21
CA PRO A 355 -7.04 15.40 -7.68
C PRO A 355 -7.82 14.67 -6.60
N VAL A 356 -8.84 13.93 -7.02
CA VAL A 356 -9.75 13.21 -6.16
C VAL A 356 -9.31 11.76 -5.98
N SER A 357 -9.25 11.34 -4.72
CA SER A 357 -9.21 9.93 -4.32
C SER A 357 -10.58 9.51 -3.79
N ILE A 358 -10.97 8.27 -4.09
CA ILE A 358 -12.21 7.69 -3.56
C ILE A 358 -11.84 6.41 -2.84
N ILE A 359 -12.38 6.22 -1.63
CA ILE A 359 -12.22 4.98 -0.87
C ILE A 359 -13.57 4.38 -0.52
N CYS A 360 -13.62 3.06 -0.44
CA CYS A 360 -14.73 2.33 0.18
C CYS A 360 -14.21 1.12 0.95
N ILE A 361 -14.94 0.77 2.03
CA ILE A 361 -14.68 -0.45 2.80
C ILE A 361 -15.50 -1.58 2.19
N ARG A 362 -14.83 -2.71 1.92
CA ARG A 362 -15.47 -3.93 1.45
C ARG A 362 -15.83 -4.83 2.62
N ASN A 363 -16.90 -5.60 2.46
CA ASN A 363 -17.31 -6.65 3.40
C ASN A 363 -17.65 -6.15 4.82
N ASP A 364 -18.04 -4.88 4.96
CA ASP A 364 -18.42 -4.25 6.23
C ASP A 364 -17.43 -4.56 7.38
N THR A 365 -16.13 -4.59 7.05
CA THR A 365 -15.05 -4.92 8.00
C THR A 365 -14.35 -3.63 8.40
N ASP A 366 -14.37 -3.30 9.69
CA ASP A 366 -13.66 -2.13 10.20
C ASP A 366 -12.16 -2.20 9.91
N ILE A 367 -11.58 -1.05 9.61
CA ILE A 367 -10.14 -0.87 9.40
C ILE A 367 -9.54 -0.34 10.70
N PHE A 368 -8.53 -1.03 11.24
CA PHE A 368 -7.85 -0.60 12.46
C PHE A 368 -6.51 0.02 12.13
N VAL A 369 -6.33 1.28 12.52
CA VAL A 369 -5.16 2.12 12.20
C VAL A 369 -4.31 2.34 13.45
N PHE A 370 -2.98 2.26 13.27
CA PHE A 370 -1.99 2.50 14.31
C PHE A 370 -1.29 3.86 14.15
N ALA A 371 -0.62 4.29 15.20
CA ALA A 371 0.05 5.60 15.24
C ALA A 371 1.07 5.84 14.11
N ASN A 372 1.74 4.78 13.63
CA ASN A 372 2.69 4.84 12.53
C ASN A 372 2.02 4.89 11.13
N GLY A 373 0.67 4.82 11.08
CA GLY A 373 -0.10 4.84 9.83
C GLY A 373 -0.30 3.47 9.19
N THR A 374 0.20 2.39 9.79
CA THR A 374 -0.18 1.04 9.34
C THR A 374 -1.63 0.74 9.72
N TYR A 375 -2.26 -0.15 8.98
CA TYR A 375 -3.64 -0.56 9.25
C TYR A 375 -3.85 -2.03 8.92
N ILE A 376 -4.79 -2.65 9.66
CA ILE A 376 -5.20 -4.04 9.48
C ILE A 376 -6.27 -4.12 8.39
N ASN A 377 -6.32 -5.23 7.68
CA ASN A 377 -7.23 -5.51 6.58
C ASN A 377 -7.06 -4.57 5.36
N PRO A 378 -5.83 -4.38 4.84
CA PRO A 378 -5.59 -3.47 3.72
C PRO A 378 -6.37 -3.86 2.45
N SER A 379 -6.62 -5.15 2.22
CA SER A 379 -7.42 -5.65 1.11
C SER A 379 -8.92 -5.29 1.20
N SER A 380 -9.40 -4.92 2.39
CA SER A 380 -10.76 -4.42 2.59
C SER A 380 -10.94 -2.95 2.19
N LEU A 381 -9.85 -2.19 2.06
CA LEU A 381 -9.89 -0.79 1.63
C LEU A 381 -9.64 -0.69 0.11
N LEU A 382 -10.69 -0.42 -0.64
CA LEU A 382 -10.57 -0.17 -2.08
C LEU A 382 -10.23 1.31 -2.32
N ASN A 383 -9.19 1.55 -3.11
CA ASN A 383 -8.78 2.88 -3.56
C ASN A 383 -9.13 3.08 -5.04
N GLU A 384 -9.72 4.23 -5.37
CA GLU A 384 -9.99 4.68 -6.74
C GLU A 384 -9.41 6.08 -6.96
N GLY A 385 -9.35 6.52 -8.21
CA GLY A 385 -8.88 7.85 -8.59
C GLY A 385 -7.40 8.06 -8.30
N TYR A 386 -7.04 9.16 -7.66
CA TYR A 386 -5.65 9.55 -7.46
C TYR A 386 -4.85 8.52 -6.66
N TRP A 387 -5.36 7.98 -5.55
CA TRP A 387 -4.64 6.97 -4.76
C TRP A 387 -4.47 5.65 -5.50
N ALA A 388 -5.43 5.22 -6.31
CA ALA A 388 -5.24 4.05 -7.16
C ALA A 388 -4.11 4.23 -8.18
N TYR A 389 -3.80 5.49 -8.55
CA TYR A 389 -2.72 5.86 -9.43
C TYR A 389 -1.38 6.07 -8.70
N SER A 390 -1.39 6.75 -7.54
CA SER A 390 -0.18 7.18 -6.81
C SER A 390 0.35 6.15 -5.83
N GLU A 391 -0.53 5.37 -5.16
CA GLU A 391 -0.15 4.41 -4.12
C GLU A 391 0.39 3.11 -4.73
N ARG A 392 1.56 3.22 -5.36
CA ARG A 392 2.30 2.12 -5.99
C ARG A 392 3.74 2.09 -5.46
N LEU A 393 4.48 1.02 -5.78
CA LEU A 393 5.83 0.84 -5.21
C LEU A 393 6.80 1.98 -5.52
N CYS A 394 6.62 2.73 -6.63
CA CYS A 394 7.46 3.89 -6.91
C CYS A 394 7.27 5.05 -5.92
N ASN A 395 6.12 5.10 -5.24
CA ASN A 395 5.77 6.16 -4.30
C ASN A 395 5.69 5.65 -2.85
N LEU A 396 5.91 4.35 -2.63
CA LEU A 396 5.82 3.75 -1.31
C LEU A 396 6.93 4.27 -0.40
N LEU A 397 6.54 4.71 0.79
CA LEU A 397 7.44 5.13 1.85
C LEU A 397 7.42 4.11 2.99
N PRO A 398 8.54 3.92 3.69
CA PRO A 398 8.58 3.09 4.88
C PRO A 398 7.73 3.69 6.02
N ILE A 399 7.16 2.82 6.86
CA ILE A 399 6.33 3.24 8.01
C ILE A 399 7.09 3.97 9.11
N ASP A 400 8.40 3.91 9.08
CA ASP A 400 9.30 4.65 9.97
C ASP A 400 9.84 5.94 9.31
N TYR A 401 9.31 6.33 8.14
CA TYR A 401 9.58 7.64 7.56
C TYR A 401 8.99 8.76 8.42
N GLU A 402 9.80 9.75 8.75
CA GLU A 402 9.38 11.00 9.40
C GLU A 402 9.66 12.21 8.49
N VAL A 403 8.76 13.20 8.53
CA VAL A 403 8.90 14.40 7.68
C VAL A 403 10.12 15.19 8.10
N GLY A 404 11.08 15.36 7.18
CA GLY A 404 12.33 16.09 7.41
C GLY A 404 13.57 15.20 7.56
N GLU A 405 13.40 13.88 7.65
CA GLU A 405 14.51 12.92 7.64
C GLU A 405 15.11 12.68 6.25
#